data_9efe98da438b913df03c41c970695176
#
_entry.id   9efe98da438b913df03c41c970695176
#
_cell.length_a   1.000
_cell.length_b   1.000
_cell.length_c   1.000
_cell.angle_alpha   90.00
_cell.angle_beta   90.00
_cell.angle_gamma   90.00
#
_symmetry.space_group_name_H-M   'P 1'
#
loop_
_entity.id
_entity.type
_entity.pdbx_description
1 polymer ?
#
loop_
_entity_poly.entity_id
_entity_poly.type
_entity_poly.pdbx_seq_one_letter_code
_entity_poly.pdbx_strand_id
1 'polypeptide(L)'
;FRLITAVPQMRKIVSALISVIPGMLSVIALMTLFFYIFAIMSTQLFGEKFPQWFGTLGESFYTLFQIMTLESWSMGIVRPVMDVYPYAWIFFVPFIFIVTFVMINLVVAIIVDAMAILNKEEEQNIIDEIQYQDNNLNKEIKELKNEISELKHLLKNHLEK
;
A
#
# COMPACT_ATOMS: atom_id res chain seq x y z
N PHE A 1 -19.27 8.85 1.48
CA PHE A 1 -18.93 8.43 0.10
C PHE A 1 -19.10 9.54 -0.94
N ARG A 2 -20.07 10.44 -0.79
CA ARG A 2 -20.25 11.58 -1.71
C ARG A 2 -19.10 12.59 -1.72
N LEU A 3 -18.42 12.79 -0.59
CA LEU A 3 -17.24 13.67 -0.47
C LEU A 3 -16.02 13.13 -1.25
N ILE A 4 -15.83 11.82 -1.25
CA ILE A 4 -14.72 11.15 -1.98
C ILE A 4 -14.92 11.31 -3.50
N THR A 5 -16.16 11.32 -3.98
CA THR A 5 -16.46 11.51 -5.41
C THR A 5 -16.40 12.98 -5.85
N ALA A 6 -16.49 13.94 -4.94
CA ALA A 6 -16.50 15.37 -5.23
C ALA A 6 -15.08 15.96 -5.43
N VAL A 7 -14.04 15.33 -4.85
CA VAL A 7 -12.65 15.80 -4.95
C VAL A 7 -11.83 14.84 -5.80
N PRO A 8 -11.42 15.22 -7.03
CA PRO A 8 -10.71 14.33 -7.96
C PRO A 8 -9.41 13.73 -7.38
N GLN A 9 -8.69 14.51 -6.56
CA GLN A 9 -7.45 14.05 -5.89
C GLN A 9 -7.73 12.94 -4.87
N MET A 10 -8.82 13.05 -4.11
CA MET A 10 -9.24 12.01 -3.14
C MET A 10 -9.61 10.71 -3.85
N ARG A 11 -10.26 10.79 -5.02
CA ARG A 11 -10.58 9.60 -5.84
C ARG A 11 -9.32 8.87 -6.29
N LYS A 12 -8.29 9.60 -6.75
CA LYS A 12 -7.00 9.02 -7.16
C LYS A 12 -6.32 8.28 -6.00
N ILE A 13 -6.23 8.91 -4.82
CA ILE A 13 -5.63 8.31 -3.62
C ILE A 13 -6.39 7.04 -3.21
N VAL A 14 -7.72 7.10 -3.15
CA VAL A 14 -8.55 5.94 -2.78
C VAL A 14 -8.43 4.82 -3.83
N SER A 15 -8.42 5.16 -5.12
CA SER A 15 -8.22 4.18 -6.19
C SER A 15 -6.84 3.50 -6.10
N ALA A 16 -5.78 4.27 -5.84
CA ALA A 16 -4.44 3.74 -5.64
C ALA A 16 -4.37 2.79 -4.44
N LEU A 17 -4.98 3.15 -3.31
CA LEU A 17 -5.06 2.29 -2.13
C LEU A 17 -5.82 0.99 -2.41
N ILE A 18 -6.95 1.05 -3.13
CA ILE A 18 -7.73 -0.14 -3.48
C ILE A 18 -6.97 -1.04 -4.45
N SER A 19 -6.19 -0.48 -5.38
CA SER A 19 -5.43 -1.26 -6.36
C SER A 19 -4.31 -2.10 -5.75
N VAL A 20 -3.82 -1.74 -4.55
CA VAL A 20 -2.79 -2.50 -3.81
C VAL A 20 -3.39 -3.72 -3.08
N ILE A 21 -4.68 -3.68 -2.70
CA ILE A 21 -5.34 -4.74 -1.92
C ILE A 21 -5.19 -6.14 -2.55
N PRO A 22 -5.37 -6.36 -3.86
CA PRO A 22 -5.22 -7.70 -4.44
C PRO A 22 -3.84 -8.33 -4.22
N GLY A 23 -2.76 -7.53 -4.28
CA GLY A 23 -1.41 -8.01 -4.00
C GLY A 23 -1.21 -8.43 -2.53
N MET A 24 -1.98 -7.84 -1.62
CA MET A 24 -1.89 -8.12 -0.18
C MET A 24 -2.73 -9.33 0.27
N LEU A 25 -3.66 -9.82 -0.56
CA LEU A 25 -4.58 -10.90 -0.17
C LEU A 25 -3.85 -12.15 0.34
N SER A 26 -2.71 -12.49 -0.26
CA SER A 26 -1.90 -13.65 0.17
C SER A 26 -1.34 -13.47 1.58
N VAL A 27 -0.88 -12.28 1.91
CA VAL A 27 -0.35 -11.97 3.25
C VAL A 27 -1.48 -11.95 4.28
N ILE A 28 -2.63 -11.36 3.93
CA ILE A 28 -3.83 -11.34 4.78
C ILE A 28 -4.32 -12.76 5.05
N ALA A 29 -4.37 -13.62 4.02
CA ALA A 29 -4.76 -15.01 4.17
C ALA A 29 -3.81 -15.79 5.09
N LEU A 30 -2.49 -15.61 4.92
CA LEU A 30 -1.48 -16.22 5.77
C LEU A 30 -1.59 -15.73 7.23
N MET A 31 -1.80 -14.41 7.43
CA MET A 31 -2.02 -13.85 8.76
C MET A 31 -3.29 -14.39 9.41
N THR A 32 -4.38 -14.52 8.66
CA THR A 32 -5.63 -15.09 9.17
C THR A 32 -5.42 -16.54 9.63
N LEU A 33 -4.69 -17.33 8.85
CA LEU A 33 -4.33 -18.70 9.23
C LEU A 33 -3.47 -18.74 10.50
N PHE A 34 -2.48 -17.86 10.59
CA PHE A 34 -1.62 -17.72 11.77
C PHE A 34 -2.44 -17.36 13.01
N PHE A 35 -3.31 -16.35 12.91
CA PHE A 35 -4.23 -15.97 13.98
C PHE A 35 -5.14 -17.13 14.40
N TYR A 36 -5.66 -17.87 13.43
CA TYR A 36 -6.53 -19.03 13.70
C TYR A 36 -5.81 -20.09 14.54
N ILE A 37 -4.57 -20.42 14.19
CA ILE A 37 -3.76 -21.39 14.95
C ILE A 37 -3.52 -20.88 16.37
N PHE A 38 -3.10 -19.64 16.54
CA PHE A 38 -2.86 -19.05 17.85
C PHE A 38 -4.14 -18.88 18.68
N ALA A 39 -5.28 -18.61 18.04
CA ALA A 39 -6.58 -18.54 18.71
C ALA A 39 -7.00 -19.91 19.27
N ILE A 40 -6.84 -20.98 18.49
CA ILE A 40 -7.09 -22.35 18.99
C ILE A 40 -6.17 -22.65 20.18
N MET A 41 -4.87 -22.38 20.04
CA MET A 41 -3.90 -22.63 21.10
C MET A 41 -4.23 -21.84 22.38
N SER A 42 -4.55 -20.56 22.27
CA SER A 42 -4.87 -19.73 23.43
C SER A 42 -6.18 -20.15 24.10
N THR A 43 -7.19 -20.55 23.33
CA THR A 43 -8.43 -21.10 23.87
C THR A 43 -8.16 -22.37 24.70
N GLN A 44 -7.33 -23.27 24.19
CA GLN A 44 -6.99 -24.50 24.88
C GLN A 44 -6.10 -24.30 26.11
N LEU A 45 -5.14 -23.37 26.02
CA LEU A 45 -4.17 -23.15 27.11
C LEU A 45 -4.73 -22.30 28.25
N PHE A 46 -5.52 -21.29 27.92
CA PHE A 46 -5.91 -20.25 28.88
C PHE A 46 -7.43 -20.14 29.09
N GLY A 47 -8.24 -20.75 28.21
CA GLY A 47 -9.70 -20.56 28.20
C GLY A 47 -10.39 -20.97 29.49
N GLU A 48 -9.91 -22.01 30.20
CA GLU A 48 -10.49 -22.47 31.46
C GLU A 48 -10.38 -21.43 32.58
N LYS A 49 -9.23 -20.78 32.71
CA LYS A 49 -8.94 -19.80 33.78
C LYS A 49 -9.24 -18.36 33.40
N PHE A 50 -9.24 -18.07 32.13
CA PHE A 50 -9.47 -16.72 31.58
C PHE A 50 -10.57 -16.75 30.49
N PRO A 51 -11.79 -17.23 30.83
CA PRO A 51 -12.86 -17.35 29.83
C PRO A 51 -13.25 -16.01 29.21
N GLN A 52 -13.09 -14.88 29.91
CA GLN A 52 -13.36 -13.55 29.41
C GLN A 52 -12.46 -13.13 28.23
N TRP A 53 -11.31 -13.77 28.05
CA TRP A 53 -10.35 -13.46 26.98
C TRP A 53 -10.15 -14.62 26.00
N PHE A 54 -10.27 -15.86 26.50
CA PHE A 54 -9.90 -17.06 25.76
C PHE A 54 -10.94 -18.21 25.86
N GLY A 55 -12.13 -17.91 26.39
CA GLY A 55 -13.16 -18.93 26.63
C GLY A 55 -13.76 -19.53 25.36
N THR A 56 -13.77 -18.74 24.29
CA THR A 56 -14.20 -19.17 22.96
C THR A 56 -13.19 -18.78 21.90
N LEU A 57 -13.29 -19.41 20.72
CA LEU A 57 -12.44 -19.04 19.59
C LEU A 57 -12.60 -17.57 19.20
N GLY A 58 -13.82 -17.02 19.24
CA GLY A 58 -14.11 -15.63 18.94
C GLY A 58 -13.46 -14.65 19.92
N GLU A 59 -13.55 -14.94 21.23
CA GLU A 59 -12.90 -14.16 22.29
C GLU A 59 -11.38 -14.22 22.14
N SER A 60 -10.83 -15.38 21.83
CA SER A 60 -9.41 -15.56 21.58
C SER A 60 -8.94 -14.73 20.37
N PHE A 61 -9.69 -14.73 19.27
CA PHE A 61 -9.40 -13.89 18.10
C PHE A 61 -9.39 -12.42 18.46
N TYR A 62 -10.42 -11.95 19.16
CA TYR A 62 -10.53 -10.55 19.57
C TYR A 62 -9.36 -10.15 20.49
N THR A 63 -9.06 -10.98 21.48
CA THR A 63 -7.96 -10.74 22.43
C THR A 63 -6.60 -10.74 21.72
N LEU A 64 -6.35 -11.68 20.81
CA LEU A 64 -5.13 -11.68 20.01
C LEU A 64 -5.04 -10.47 19.07
N PHE A 65 -6.17 -10.03 18.51
CA PHE A 65 -6.21 -8.79 17.74
C PHE A 65 -5.85 -7.57 18.61
N GLN A 66 -6.39 -7.47 19.82
CA GLN A 66 -6.01 -6.42 20.77
C GLN A 66 -4.53 -6.48 21.10
N ILE A 67 -3.97 -7.68 21.36
CA ILE A 67 -2.53 -7.85 21.62
C ILE A 67 -1.69 -7.42 20.40
N MET A 68 -2.15 -7.73 19.17
CA MET A 68 -1.48 -7.30 17.93
C MET A 68 -1.39 -5.79 17.83
N THR A 69 -2.43 -5.07 18.21
CA THR A 69 -2.43 -3.59 18.21
C THR A 69 -1.60 -3.00 19.35
N LEU A 70 -1.00 -3.83 20.19
CA LEU A 70 -0.24 -3.48 21.39
C LEU A 70 -1.06 -2.70 22.45
N GLU A 71 -2.38 -2.75 22.34
CA GLU A 71 -3.28 -2.10 23.27
C GLU A 71 -3.38 -2.94 24.55
N SER A 72 -2.90 -2.38 25.68
CA SER A 72 -2.92 -2.96 27.02
C SER A 72 -2.44 -4.43 27.12
N TRP A 73 -1.66 -4.89 26.14
CA TRP A 73 -1.28 -6.29 26.01
C TRP A 73 -0.54 -6.84 27.24
N SER A 74 0.41 -6.06 27.79
CA SER A 74 1.25 -6.54 28.88
C SER A 74 0.49 -6.51 30.21
N MET A 75 0.05 -5.32 30.62
CA MET A 75 -0.57 -5.13 31.94
C MET A 75 -2.01 -5.63 31.99
N GLY A 76 -2.74 -5.48 30.89
CA GLY A 76 -4.17 -5.86 30.83
C GLY A 76 -4.41 -7.35 30.62
N ILE A 77 -3.54 -8.04 29.92
CA ILE A 77 -3.78 -9.44 29.52
C ILE A 77 -2.63 -10.36 29.95
N VAL A 78 -1.40 -10.12 29.46
CA VAL A 78 -0.31 -11.09 29.61
C VAL A 78 0.13 -11.27 31.03
N ARG A 79 0.30 -10.19 31.82
CA ARG A 79 0.71 -10.26 33.23
C ARG A 79 -0.33 -10.96 34.10
N PRO A 80 -1.65 -10.65 34.03
CA PRO A 80 -2.66 -11.44 34.73
C PRO A 80 -2.66 -12.95 34.37
N VAL A 81 -2.40 -13.27 33.09
CA VAL A 81 -2.25 -14.68 32.69
C VAL A 81 -0.99 -15.31 33.29
N MET A 82 0.13 -14.55 33.35
CA MET A 82 1.37 -15.04 33.95
C MET A 82 1.28 -15.23 35.47
N ASP A 83 0.40 -14.54 36.16
CA ASP A 83 0.17 -14.75 37.60
C ASP A 83 -0.35 -16.18 37.86
N VAL A 84 -1.04 -16.80 36.91
CA VAL A 84 -1.55 -18.18 36.98
C VAL A 84 -0.65 -19.15 36.21
N TYR A 85 -0.13 -18.72 35.05
CA TYR A 85 0.73 -19.49 34.15
C TYR A 85 2.07 -18.76 33.96
N PRO A 86 3.06 -18.94 34.82
CA PRO A 86 4.31 -18.15 34.81
C PRO A 86 5.07 -18.19 33.47
N TYR A 87 4.92 -19.23 32.67
CA TYR A 87 5.57 -19.39 31.37
C TYR A 87 4.70 -18.92 30.18
N ALA A 88 3.56 -18.28 30.41
CA ALA A 88 2.68 -17.81 29.34
C ALA A 88 3.37 -16.82 28.39
N TRP A 89 4.41 -16.09 28.86
CA TRP A 89 5.22 -15.21 28.02
C TRP A 89 5.85 -15.93 26.80
N ILE A 90 6.15 -17.24 26.91
CA ILE A 90 6.68 -18.05 25.81
C ILE A 90 5.66 -18.17 24.66
N PHE A 91 4.37 -18.06 24.94
CA PHE A 91 3.33 -18.00 23.95
C PHE A 91 3.16 -16.57 23.36
N PHE A 92 3.03 -15.57 24.24
CA PHE A 92 2.67 -14.22 23.82
C PHE A 92 3.81 -13.46 23.17
N VAL A 93 5.04 -13.58 23.66
CA VAL A 93 6.19 -12.82 23.10
C VAL A 93 6.51 -13.24 21.67
N PRO A 94 6.62 -14.53 21.31
CA PRO A 94 6.78 -14.93 19.92
C PRO A 94 5.60 -14.50 19.02
N PHE A 95 4.37 -14.58 19.53
CA PHE A 95 3.18 -14.12 18.80
C PHE A 95 3.33 -12.63 18.45
N ILE A 96 3.60 -11.79 19.44
CA ILE A 96 3.76 -10.34 19.23
C ILE A 96 4.92 -10.06 18.25
N PHE A 97 6.06 -10.73 18.42
CA PHE A 97 7.23 -10.55 17.56
C PHE A 97 6.91 -10.86 16.09
N ILE A 98 6.29 -12.00 15.83
CA ILE A 98 5.92 -12.43 14.46
C ILE A 98 4.89 -11.46 13.86
N VAL A 99 3.83 -11.15 14.59
CA VAL A 99 2.75 -10.30 14.09
C VAL A 99 3.26 -8.88 13.84
N THR A 100 4.02 -8.31 14.76
CA THR A 100 4.59 -6.97 14.59
C THR A 100 5.54 -6.92 13.39
N PHE A 101 6.39 -7.94 13.21
CA PHE A 101 7.29 -8.03 12.08
C PHE A 101 6.51 -8.09 10.75
N VAL A 102 5.46 -8.91 10.67
CA VAL A 102 4.61 -8.99 9.47
C VAL A 102 3.88 -7.68 9.21
N MET A 103 3.33 -7.04 10.25
CA MET A 103 2.63 -5.75 10.12
C MET A 103 3.54 -4.63 9.62
N ILE A 104 4.77 -4.54 10.13
CA ILE A 104 5.74 -3.55 9.64
C ILE A 104 6.06 -3.80 8.17
N ASN A 105 6.34 -5.05 7.79
CA ASN A 105 6.63 -5.39 6.40
C ASN A 105 5.44 -5.11 5.47
N LEU A 106 4.21 -5.32 5.94
CA LEU A 106 3.00 -4.99 5.20
C LEU A 106 2.88 -3.47 4.96
N VAL A 107 3.11 -2.65 5.99
CA VAL A 107 3.09 -1.18 5.86
C VAL A 107 4.17 -0.71 4.88
N VAL A 108 5.39 -1.26 4.97
CA VAL A 108 6.48 -0.95 4.03
C VAL A 108 6.10 -1.33 2.60
N ALA A 109 5.52 -2.50 2.39
CA ALA A 109 5.06 -2.94 1.06
C ALA A 109 4.01 -1.98 0.48
N ILE A 110 3.02 -1.55 1.27
CA ILE A 110 2.01 -0.58 0.84
C ILE A 110 2.66 0.75 0.43
N ILE A 111 3.62 1.24 1.21
CA ILE A 111 4.30 2.51 0.92
C ILE A 111 5.10 2.39 -0.39
N VAL A 112 5.84 1.29 -0.57
CA VAL A 112 6.63 1.04 -1.79
C VAL A 112 5.74 0.95 -3.03
N ASP A 113 4.63 0.20 -2.95
CA ASP A 113 3.68 0.08 -4.06
C ASP A 113 3.00 1.43 -4.38
N ALA A 114 2.61 2.20 -3.36
CA ALA A 114 2.04 3.54 -3.55
C ALA A 114 3.04 4.49 -4.22
N MET A 115 4.31 4.46 -3.82
CA MET A 115 5.37 5.26 -4.45
C MET A 115 5.62 4.84 -5.91
N ALA A 116 5.60 3.53 -6.19
CA ALA A 116 5.77 3.03 -7.55
C ALA A 116 4.66 3.49 -8.49
N ILE A 117 3.41 3.58 -8.01
CA ILE A 117 2.28 4.11 -8.78
C ILE A 117 2.46 5.59 -9.07
N LEU A 118 2.83 6.39 -8.06
CA LEU A 118 3.05 7.83 -8.21
C LEU A 118 4.20 8.13 -9.19
N ASN A 119 5.31 7.39 -9.08
CA ASN A 119 6.44 7.56 -9.99
C ASN A 119 6.08 7.23 -11.45
N LYS A 120 5.27 6.20 -11.69
CA LYS A 120 4.78 5.89 -13.04
C LYS A 120 3.87 6.97 -13.62
N GLU A 121 3.00 7.58 -12.81
CA GLU A 121 2.16 8.69 -13.27
C GLU A 121 3.03 9.92 -13.62
N GLU A 122 4.05 10.22 -12.82
CA GLU A 122 4.97 11.33 -13.08
C GLU A 122 5.81 11.08 -14.35
N GLU A 123 6.35 9.87 -14.50
CA GLU A 123 7.08 9.46 -15.71
C GLU A 123 6.22 9.58 -16.96
N GLN A 124 4.97 9.14 -16.91
CA GLN A 124 4.03 9.25 -18.04
C GLN A 124 3.73 10.71 -18.39
N ASN A 125 3.51 11.56 -17.40
CA ASN A 125 3.28 12.99 -17.62
C ASN A 125 4.49 13.66 -18.30
N ILE A 126 5.71 13.30 -17.88
CA ILE A 126 6.95 13.81 -18.50
C ILE A 126 7.06 13.33 -19.95
N ILE A 127 6.75 12.06 -20.22
CA ILE A 127 6.77 11.51 -21.59
C ILE A 127 5.75 12.23 -22.47
N ASP A 128 4.54 12.45 -21.99
CA ASP A 128 3.48 13.13 -22.73
C ASP A 128 3.86 14.60 -23.04
N GLU A 129 4.51 15.28 -22.10
CA GLU A 129 5.01 16.65 -22.29
C GLU A 129 6.15 16.71 -23.32
N ILE A 130 7.11 15.78 -23.25
CA ILE A 130 8.19 15.65 -24.23
C ILE A 130 7.62 15.38 -25.63
N GLN A 131 6.66 14.50 -25.78
CA GLN A 131 6.02 14.21 -27.06
C GLN A 131 5.28 15.43 -27.62
N TYR A 132 4.61 16.19 -26.77
CA TYR A 132 3.95 17.43 -27.16
C TYR A 132 4.95 18.46 -27.68
N GLN A 133 6.07 18.65 -26.97
CA GLN A 133 7.14 19.57 -27.38
C GLN A 133 7.80 19.12 -28.70
N ASP A 134 8.09 17.84 -28.86
CA ASP A 134 8.68 17.29 -30.08
C ASP A 134 7.75 17.45 -31.29
N ASN A 135 6.46 17.25 -31.13
CA ASN A 135 5.48 17.50 -32.19
C ASN A 135 5.40 18.97 -32.59
N ASN A 136 5.45 19.91 -31.64
CA ASN A 136 5.48 21.34 -31.92
C ASN A 136 6.76 21.74 -32.66
N LEU A 137 7.92 21.26 -32.19
CA LEU A 137 9.20 21.51 -32.80
C LEU A 137 9.26 20.99 -34.26
N ASN A 138 8.75 19.80 -34.48
CA ASN A 138 8.65 19.20 -35.82
C ASN A 138 7.74 20.02 -36.75
N LYS A 139 6.67 20.63 -36.23
CA LYS A 139 5.80 21.53 -36.97
C LYS A 139 6.52 22.81 -37.37
N GLU A 140 7.21 23.45 -36.42
CA GLU A 140 8.00 24.65 -36.68
C GLU A 140 9.12 24.41 -37.70
N ILE A 141 9.86 23.29 -37.57
CA ILE A 141 10.87 22.87 -38.52
C ILE A 141 10.28 22.71 -39.93
N LYS A 142 9.08 22.18 -40.05
CA LYS A 142 8.41 22.00 -41.34
C LYS A 142 7.99 23.35 -41.95
N GLU A 143 7.49 24.28 -41.14
CA GLU A 143 7.13 25.63 -41.55
C GLU A 143 8.37 26.40 -42.04
N LEU A 144 9.47 26.41 -41.25
CA LEU A 144 10.75 27.02 -41.63
C LEU A 144 11.31 26.42 -42.91
N LYS A 145 11.21 25.11 -43.09
CA LYS A 145 11.69 24.44 -44.31
C LYS A 145 10.89 24.86 -45.54
N ASN A 146 9.60 25.11 -45.41
CA ASN A 146 8.75 25.64 -46.49
C ASN A 146 9.12 27.08 -46.82
N GLU A 147 9.29 27.95 -45.80
CA GLU A 147 9.73 29.35 -46.01
C GLU A 147 11.10 29.45 -46.72
N ILE A 148 12.05 28.61 -46.29
CA ILE A 148 13.38 28.52 -46.95
C ILE A 148 13.23 28.08 -48.42
N SER A 149 12.31 27.13 -48.70
CA SER A 149 12.05 26.66 -50.04
C SER A 149 11.45 27.79 -50.94
N GLU A 150 10.52 28.57 -50.41
CA GLU A 150 9.92 29.73 -51.11
C GLU A 150 10.94 30.84 -51.38
N LEU A 151 11.75 31.18 -50.36
CA LEU A 151 12.83 32.15 -50.51
C LEU A 151 13.84 31.71 -51.57
N LYS A 152 14.21 30.45 -51.59
CA LYS A 152 15.10 29.86 -52.59
C LYS A 152 14.53 29.97 -54.00
N HIS A 153 13.23 29.73 -54.13
CA HIS A 153 12.53 29.86 -55.43
C HIS A 153 12.45 31.31 -55.92
N LEU A 154 12.18 32.28 -55.01
CA LEU A 154 12.16 33.72 -55.32
C LEU A 154 13.52 34.23 -55.74
N LEU A 155 14.60 33.82 -55.05
CA LEU A 155 15.98 34.17 -55.38
C LEU A 155 16.39 33.65 -56.77
N LYS A 156 16.02 32.41 -57.09
CA LYS A 156 16.30 31.81 -58.40
C LYS A 156 15.63 32.60 -59.54
N ASN A 157 14.34 32.95 -59.36
CA ASN A 157 13.60 33.72 -60.33
C ASN A 157 14.12 35.18 -60.48
N HIS A 158 14.81 35.74 -59.47
CA HIS A 158 15.39 37.08 -59.53
C HIS A 158 16.75 37.10 -60.20
N LEU A 159 17.50 36.00 -60.12
CA LEU A 159 18.83 35.85 -60.74
C LEU A 159 18.77 35.42 -62.22
N GLU A 160 17.63 34.91 -62.68
CA GLU A 160 17.39 34.55 -64.08
C GLU A 160 16.79 35.67 -64.93
N LYS A 161 16.55 36.84 -64.35
CA LYS A 161 16.16 38.12 -65.03
C LYS A 161 17.34 39.10 -65.23
#